data_262219ab92857c200aa6b7d83692ad8a
#
_entry.id   262219ab92857c200aa6b7d83692ad8a
#
_cell.length_a   1.000
_cell.length_b   1.000
_cell.length_c   1.000
_cell.angle_alpha   90.00
_cell.angle_beta   90.00
_cell.angle_gamma   90.00
#
_symmetry.space_group_name_H-M   'P 1'
#
loop_
_entity.id
_entity.type
_entity.pdbx_description
1 polymer ?
#
loop_
_entity_poly.entity_id
_entity_poly.type
_entity_poly.pdbx_seq_one_letter_code
_entity_poly.pdbx_strand_id
1 'polypeptide(L)'
;MKKILIGAALIVFIFLFLIAIKPSQDDSPTSQTETELKIQDAHGLAVDRKNPSRVYIATHTGLLALKGDKELVRVSNARDDYMGFSAHPKDANVFYSSGHPSSGGNIGFQKSSDGGKTWTKVSDGVGGPVDFHAMTVSQADPGIIYGTYKGQLQRSTNEGKDWDVVQTAPDGIYALATNTEDSGILYAGTADGLKSSNDKGATWSGLNLSGTVATVTVNPINSNEIVAYVVDAGLMRTTDGGKSWKQLNAYKGDLVMQIAYDPQNADTMYLINQSLEIYKTKDGATTWSKVR
;
A
#
# COMPACT_ATOMS: atom_id res chain seq x y z
N MET A 1 2.54 -48.79 11.64
CA MET A 1 2.06 -47.47 11.16
C MET A 1 3.27 -46.67 10.73
N LYS A 2 3.51 -46.57 9.41
CA LYS A 2 4.68 -45.87 8.82
C LYS A 2 4.33 -44.41 8.56
N LYS A 3 5.09 -43.50 9.16
CA LYS A 3 5.02 -42.07 8.88
C LYS A 3 5.79 -41.78 7.58
N ILE A 4 5.12 -41.20 6.61
CA ILE A 4 5.74 -40.73 5.35
C ILE A 4 6.13 -39.27 5.58
N LEU A 5 7.43 -38.98 5.54
CA LEU A 5 7.98 -37.62 5.42
C LEU A 5 7.97 -37.23 3.94
N ILE A 6 7.31 -36.14 3.60
CA ILE A 6 7.42 -35.51 2.28
C ILE A 6 8.45 -34.41 2.41
N GLY A 7 9.62 -34.63 1.81
CA GLY A 7 10.68 -33.62 1.72
C GLY A 7 10.41 -32.69 0.52
N ALA A 8 10.44 -31.39 0.77
CA ALA A 8 10.40 -30.38 -0.26
C ALA A 8 11.79 -30.28 -0.93
N ALA A 9 11.86 -30.57 -2.22
CA ALA A 9 13.06 -30.41 -3.03
C ALA A 9 13.16 -28.97 -3.54
N LEU A 10 14.18 -28.26 -3.09
CA LEU A 10 14.59 -26.96 -3.60
C LEU A 10 15.35 -27.15 -4.92
N ILE A 11 14.76 -26.73 -6.05
CA ILE A 11 15.43 -26.77 -7.35
C ILE A 11 16.14 -25.42 -7.56
N VAL A 12 17.46 -25.45 -7.45
CA VAL A 12 18.35 -24.32 -7.79
C VAL A 12 18.72 -24.47 -9.27
N PHE A 13 18.28 -23.57 -10.13
CA PHE A 13 18.74 -23.48 -11.51
C PHE A 13 19.99 -22.58 -11.58
N ILE A 14 21.17 -23.21 -11.79
CA ILE A 14 22.40 -22.51 -12.16
C ILE A 14 22.47 -22.45 -13.68
N PHE A 15 22.34 -21.26 -14.28
CA PHE A 15 22.62 -21.04 -15.69
C PHE A 15 24.09 -20.62 -15.87
N LEU A 16 24.90 -21.52 -16.43
CA LEU A 16 26.25 -21.19 -16.95
C LEU A 16 26.08 -20.59 -18.36
N PHE A 17 26.43 -19.31 -18.51
CA PHE A 17 26.52 -18.68 -19.82
C PHE A 17 27.96 -18.77 -20.34
N LEU A 18 28.15 -19.54 -21.41
CA LEU A 18 29.36 -19.50 -22.24
C LEU A 18 29.29 -18.30 -23.19
N ILE A 19 30.19 -17.34 -23.02
CA ILE A 19 30.33 -16.18 -23.91
C ILE A 19 31.16 -16.58 -25.12
N ALA A 20 30.55 -16.62 -26.29
CA ALA A 20 31.24 -16.64 -27.58
C ALA A 20 31.30 -15.23 -28.13
N ILE A 21 32.48 -14.61 -28.13
CA ILE A 21 32.73 -13.28 -28.71
C ILE A 21 32.88 -13.43 -30.23
N LYS A 22 32.02 -12.76 -30.99
CA LYS A 22 32.27 -12.42 -32.40
C LYS A 22 32.14 -10.91 -32.59
N PRO A 23 33.12 -10.22 -33.21
CA PRO A 23 32.97 -8.81 -33.56
C PRO A 23 32.27 -8.68 -34.91
N SER A 24 31.25 -7.85 -35.01
CA SER A 24 30.88 -7.20 -36.25
C SER A 24 30.33 -5.80 -35.93
N GLN A 25 31.05 -4.81 -36.41
CA GLN A 25 30.58 -3.44 -36.53
C GLN A 25 29.34 -3.40 -37.40
N ASP A 26 28.31 -2.72 -36.94
CA ASP A 26 27.35 -2.01 -37.77
C ASP A 26 26.79 -0.85 -36.93
N ASP A 27 27.35 0.35 -37.24
CA ASP A 27 26.93 1.63 -36.64
C ASP A 27 25.66 2.12 -37.35
N SER A 28 24.55 1.54 -37.02
CA SER A 28 23.25 2.15 -37.27
C SER A 28 22.66 2.59 -35.93
N PRO A 29 22.14 3.81 -35.78
CA PRO A 29 21.49 4.22 -34.53
C PRO A 29 20.21 3.38 -34.37
N THR A 30 20.31 2.30 -33.61
CA THR A 30 19.14 1.56 -33.16
C THR A 30 18.31 2.52 -32.31
N SER A 31 17.19 2.94 -32.87
CA SER A 31 16.08 3.49 -32.13
C SER A 31 15.83 2.58 -30.93
N GLN A 32 16.26 2.98 -29.74
CA GLN A 32 15.83 2.33 -28.50
C GLN A 32 14.33 2.56 -28.45
N THR A 33 13.56 1.56 -28.79
CA THR A 33 12.14 1.50 -28.45
C THR A 33 12.08 1.67 -26.94
N GLU A 34 11.63 2.82 -26.45
CA GLU A 34 11.30 3.03 -25.04
C GLU A 34 10.37 1.88 -24.66
N THR A 35 10.87 0.99 -23.82
CA THR A 35 10.06 -0.12 -23.31
C THR A 35 8.93 0.52 -22.52
N GLU A 36 7.71 0.30 -22.94
CA GLU A 36 6.52 0.85 -22.28
C GLU A 36 6.58 0.55 -20.78
N LEU A 37 6.48 1.59 -19.95
CA LEU A 37 6.53 1.46 -18.51
C LEU A 37 5.34 0.65 -18.02
N LYS A 38 5.61 -0.41 -17.24
CA LYS A 38 4.60 -1.31 -16.68
C LYS A 38 4.67 -1.31 -15.17
N ILE A 39 3.52 -1.49 -14.53
CA ILE A 39 3.43 -1.81 -13.10
C ILE A 39 3.80 -3.29 -12.99
N GLN A 40 4.74 -3.62 -12.08
CA GLN A 40 5.20 -4.99 -11.85
C GLN A 40 4.70 -5.55 -10.52
N ASP A 41 4.37 -4.66 -9.60
CA ASP A 41 3.84 -4.91 -8.26
C ASP A 41 3.20 -3.62 -7.71
N ALA A 42 2.52 -3.69 -6.56
CA ALA A 42 1.94 -2.50 -5.92
C ALA A 42 1.88 -2.66 -4.40
N HIS A 43 2.65 -1.84 -3.69
CA HIS A 43 2.74 -1.82 -2.23
C HIS A 43 2.06 -0.62 -1.58
N GLY A 44 1.57 0.32 -2.39
CA GLY A 44 0.83 1.47 -1.93
C GLY A 44 0.18 2.23 -3.08
N LEU A 45 -0.96 2.85 -2.78
CA LEU A 45 -1.75 3.63 -3.71
C LEU A 45 -2.19 4.92 -3.04
N ALA A 46 -1.99 6.07 -3.68
CA ALA A 46 -2.47 7.34 -3.17
C ALA A 46 -2.91 8.27 -4.29
N VAL A 47 -4.06 8.92 -4.13
CA VAL A 47 -4.53 9.97 -5.05
C VAL A 47 -3.88 11.30 -4.64
N ASP A 48 -3.34 12.02 -5.63
CA ASP A 48 -2.72 13.32 -5.41
C ASP A 48 -3.77 14.34 -4.93
N ARG A 49 -3.54 14.90 -3.73
CA ARG A 49 -4.46 15.85 -3.09
C ARG A 49 -4.64 17.15 -3.88
N LYS A 50 -3.65 17.60 -4.64
CA LYS A 50 -3.73 18.83 -5.47
C LYS A 50 -4.25 18.56 -6.87
N ASN A 51 -4.01 17.37 -7.38
CA ASN A 51 -4.40 16.97 -8.73
C ASN A 51 -4.96 15.54 -8.71
N PRO A 52 -6.27 15.36 -8.44
CA PRO A 52 -6.89 14.03 -8.33
C PRO A 52 -6.88 13.19 -9.61
N SER A 53 -6.45 13.76 -10.75
CA SER A 53 -6.18 12.99 -11.96
C SER A 53 -4.80 12.30 -11.95
N ARG A 54 -4.03 12.45 -10.87
CA ARG A 54 -2.76 11.77 -10.65
C ARG A 54 -2.91 10.78 -9.49
N VAL A 55 -2.47 9.55 -9.72
CA VAL A 55 -2.45 8.49 -8.72
C VAL A 55 -1.03 7.96 -8.58
N TYR A 56 -0.48 7.98 -7.38
CA TYR A 56 0.83 7.42 -7.07
C TYR A 56 0.73 5.93 -6.76
N ILE A 57 1.70 5.16 -7.27
CA ILE A 57 1.79 3.71 -7.09
C ILE A 57 3.21 3.41 -6.62
N ALA A 58 3.33 2.95 -5.38
CA ALA A 58 4.60 2.51 -4.81
C ALA A 58 4.90 1.07 -5.25
N THR A 59 6.12 0.83 -5.73
CA THR A 59 6.54 -0.46 -6.30
C THR A 59 7.93 -0.86 -5.83
N HIS A 60 8.33 -2.12 -6.06
CA HIS A 60 9.71 -2.59 -5.83
C HIS A 60 10.76 -1.87 -6.69
N THR A 61 10.36 -1.14 -7.72
CA THR A 61 11.28 -0.51 -8.67
C THR A 61 11.11 1.00 -8.79
N GLY A 62 10.60 1.63 -7.73
CA GLY A 62 10.43 3.07 -7.65
C GLY A 62 8.97 3.50 -7.48
N LEU A 63 8.78 4.81 -7.33
CA LEU A 63 7.46 5.42 -7.27
C LEU A 63 6.99 5.77 -8.68
N LEU A 64 5.83 5.27 -9.06
CA LEU A 64 5.16 5.56 -10.31
C LEU A 64 4.00 6.53 -10.09
N ALA A 65 3.55 7.19 -11.16
CA ALA A 65 2.33 7.99 -11.16
C ALA A 65 1.53 7.71 -12.45
N LEU A 66 0.25 7.38 -12.29
CA LEU A 66 -0.72 7.36 -13.37
C LEU A 66 -1.32 8.77 -13.51
N LYS A 67 -1.21 9.39 -14.69
CA LYS A 67 -1.71 10.73 -15.00
C LYS A 67 -2.90 10.65 -15.94
N GLY A 68 -3.99 11.30 -15.57
CA GLY A 68 -5.19 11.40 -16.42
C GLY A 68 -5.78 10.06 -16.81
N ASP A 69 -5.64 9.05 -15.95
CA ASP A 69 -6.14 7.69 -16.15
C ASP A 69 -5.49 6.95 -17.37
N LYS A 70 -4.34 7.43 -17.89
CA LYS A 70 -3.74 6.94 -19.14
C LYS A 70 -2.22 6.79 -19.10
N GLU A 71 -1.51 7.85 -18.75
CA GLU A 71 -0.06 7.93 -18.86
C GLU A 71 0.59 7.46 -17.56
N LEU A 72 1.37 6.37 -17.61
CA LEU A 72 2.18 5.93 -16.49
C LEU A 72 3.59 6.54 -16.63
N VAL A 73 4.04 7.23 -15.58
CA VAL A 73 5.35 7.86 -15.54
C VAL A 73 6.08 7.50 -14.25
N ARG A 74 7.41 7.59 -14.28
CA ARG A 74 8.22 7.54 -13.05
C ARG A 74 8.23 8.91 -12.38
N VAL A 75 8.12 8.92 -11.05
CA VAL A 75 8.17 10.16 -10.26
C VAL A 75 9.62 10.67 -10.18
N SER A 76 10.58 9.74 -10.09
CA SER A 76 12.01 10.04 -10.03
C SER A 76 12.85 8.93 -10.70
N ASN A 77 14.17 9.12 -10.72
CA ASN A 77 15.10 8.10 -11.20
C ASN A 77 15.47 7.07 -10.13
N ALA A 78 15.05 7.23 -8.87
CA ALA A 78 15.24 6.23 -7.83
C ALA A 78 14.55 4.92 -8.20
N ARG A 79 15.19 3.81 -7.85
CA ARG A 79 14.72 2.44 -8.11
C ARG A 79 14.63 1.64 -6.83
N ASP A 80 14.53 2.33 -5.71
CA ASP A 80 14.33 1.69 -4.41
C ASP A 80 12.93 1.08 -4.34
N ASP A 81 12.83 0.05 -3.55
CA ASP A 81 11.56 -0.56 -3.19
C ASP A 81 10.86 0.32 -2.15
N TYR A 82 9.65 0.74 -2.47
CA TYR A 82 8.83 1.57 -1.58
C TYR A 82 7.71 0.75 -0.94
N MET A 83 8.05 0.03 0.13
CA MET A 83 7.08 -0.66 0.97
C MET A 83 6.39 0.32 1.94
N GLY A 84 5.20 -0.05 2.40
CA GLY A 84 4.48 0.75 3.39
C GLY A 84 4.29 2.21 2.99
N PHE A 85 3.96 2.49 1.75
CA PHE A 85 3.79 3.86 1.24
C PHE A 85 2.52 4.51 1.77
N SER A 86 2.63 5.76 2.26
CA SER A 86 1.49 6.55 2.71
C SER A 86 1.67 8.04 2.40
N ALA A 87 0.62 8.67 1.85
CA ALA A 87 0.61 10.12 1.62
C ALA A 87 0.21 10.87 2.89
N HIS A 88 0.81 12.05 3.09
CA HIS A 88 0.45 12.94 4.19
C HIS A 88 -0.96 13.53 3.97
N PRO A 89 -1.86 13.50 4.97
CA PRO A 89 -3.27 13.86 4.80
C PRO A 89 -3.52 15.35 4.52
N LYS A 90 -2.55 16.22 4.77
CA LYS A 90 -2.71 17.69 4.63
C LYS A 90 -1.72 18.33 3.66
N ASP A 91 -0.57 17.68 3.38
CA ASP A 91 0.45 18.22 2.47
C ASP A 91 0.68 17.27 1.28
N ALA A 92 0.29 17.70 0.11
CA ALA A 92 0.40 16.93 -1.13
C ALA A 92 1.85 16.65 -1.59
N ASN A 93 2.84 17.33 -1.01
CA ASN A 93 4.25 17.09 -1.35
C ASN A 93 4.92 16.10 -0.38
N VAL A 94 4.25 15.73 0.72
CA VAL A 94 4.84 14.89 1.75
C VAL A 94 4.34 13.46 1.62
N PHE A 95 5.28 12.54 1.52
CA PHE A 95 5.05 11.09 1.51
C PHE A 95 5.96 10.41 2.52
N TYR A 96 5.51 9.26 3.00
CA TYR A 96 6.25 8.38 3.88
C TYR A 96 6.33 6.98 3.28
N SER A 97 7.43 6.30 3.54
CA SER A 97 7.67 4.94 3.08
C SER A 97 8.71 4.24 3.95
N SER A 98 8.90 2.98 3.70
CA SER A 98 10.04 2.17 4.10
C SER A 98 10.45 1.28 2.93
N GLY A 99 11.12 0.17 3.16
CA GLY A 99 11.44 -0.80 2.12
C GLY A 99 12.94 -1.06 1.96
N HIS A 100 13.38 -1.28 0.73
CA HIS A 100 14.73 -1.69 0.42
C HIS A 100 15.39 -0.71 -0.57
N PRO A 101 16.65 -0.29 -0.35
CA PRO A 101 17.40 0.38 -1.39
C PRO A 101 17.74 -0.63 -2.50
N SER A 102 17.93 -0.14 -3.71
CA SER A 102 18.31 -0.97 -4.87
C SER A 102 19.61 -1.78 -4.64
N SER A 103 20.42 -1.38 -3.64
CA SER A 103 21.64 -2.08 -3.20
C SER A 103 21.39 -3.20 -2.19
N GLY A 104 20.15 -3.43 -1.75
CA GLY A 104 19.76 -4.44 -0.75
C GLY A 104 19.85 -3.96 0.71
N GLY A 105 19.27 -4.73 1.62
CA GLY A 105 19.06 -4.37 3.03
C GLY A 105 17.80 -3.53 3.21
N ASN A 106 17.51 -3.10 4.45
CA ASN A 106 16.33 -2.27 4.73
C ASN A 106 16.71 -0.80 4.83
N ILE A 107 15.84 0.09 4.35
CA ILE A 107 16.01 1.54 4.43
C ILE A 107 15.73 2.04 5.86
N GLY A 108 14.73 1.49 6.52
CA GLY A 108 14.09 2.07 7.68
C GLY A 108 12.94 2.99 7.26
N PHE A 109 12.45 3.82 8.18
CA PHE A 109 11.40 4.79 7.89
C PHE A 109 11.98 6.04 7.23
N GLN A 110 11.38 6.46 6.12
CA GLN A 110 11.81 7.60 5.31
C GLN A 110 10.65 8.53 4.93
N LYS A 111 11.00 9.78 4.63
CA LYS A 111 10.08 10.87 4.26
C LYS A 111 10.55 11.52 2.96
N SER A 112 9.61 11.81 2.08
CA SER A 112 9.77 12.77 0.97
C SER A 112 9.02 14.06 1.32
N SER A 113 9.57 15.21 0.92
CA SER A 113 8.94 16.53 1.06
C SER A 113 8.77 17.25 -0.28
N ASP A 114 8.99 16.55 -1.39
CA ASP A 114 9.01 17.12 -2.75
C ASP A 114 8.16 16.31 -3.76
N GLY A 115 7.15 15.60 -3.23
CA GLY A 115 6.24 14.79 -4.05
C GLY A 115 6.84 13.47 -4.51
N GLY A 116 7.73 12.87 -3.71
CA GLY A 116 8.33 11.56 -3.99
C GLY A 116 9.56 11.59 -4.89
N LYS A 117 10.10 12.79 -5.19
CA LYS A 117 11.28 12.92 -6.06
C LYS A 117 12.56 12.55 -5.32
N THR A 118 12.69 13.01 -4.08
CA THR A 118 13.80 12.66 -3.19
C THR A 118 13.28 12.17 -1.84
N TRP A 119 14.07 11.32 -1.18
CA TRP A 119 13.72 10.69 0.08
C TRP A 119 14.83 10.85 1.09
N THR A 120 14.46 11.06 2.34
CA THR A 120 15.40 11.17 3.46
C THR A 120 14.98 10.19 4.56
N LYS A 121 15.92 9.37 5.00
CA LYS A 121 15.71 8.50 6.16
C LYS A 121 15.46 9.34 7.40
N VAL A 122 14.42 9.00 8.16
CA VAL A 122 14.04 9.65 9.42
C VAL A 122 14.52 8.85 10.61
N SER A 123 14.31 7.51 10.59
CA SER A 123 14.68 6.62 11.69
C SER A 123 14.79 5.17 11.24
N ASP A 124 15.32 4.32 12.10
CA ASP A 124 15.39 2.87 11.88
C ASP A 124 14.12 2.13 12.28
N GLY A 125 13.25 2.75 13.11
CA GLY A 125 12.18 2.03 13.78
C GLY A 125 12.69 1.13 14.91
N VAL A 126 11.86 0.22 15.42
CA VAL A 126 12.25 -0.72 16.46
C VAL A 126 12.75 -2.03 15.85
N GLY A 127 13.89 -2.54 16.33
CA GLY A 127 14.45 -3.81 15.89
C GLY A 127 15.35 -3.74 14.65
N GLY A 128 15.91 -2.55 14.34
CA GLY A 128 16.81 -2.26 13.21
C GLY A 128 16.09 -1.55 12.07
N PRO A 129 16.73 -1.29 10.94
CA PRO A 129 16.05 -0.65 9.83
C PRO A 129 14.82 -1.44 9.43
N VAL A 130 13.64 -0.78 9.58
CA VAL A 130 12.36 -1.42 9.29
C VAL A 130 12.08 -1.48 7.80
N ASP A 131 11.28 -2.48 7.43
CA ASP A 131 10.60 -2.64 6.17
C ASP A 131 9.12 -2.88 6.50
N PHE A 132 8.35 -1.80 6.58
CA PHE A 132 6.93 -1.88 6.94
C PHE A 132 6.12 -2.39 5.75
N HIS A 133 5.50 -3.56 5.87
CA HIS A 133 4.61 -4.10 4.84
C HIS A 133 3.24 -3.44 4.84
N ALA A 134 2.66 -3.16 6.01
CA ALA A 134 1.49 -2.31 6.13
C ALA A 134 1.87 -1.06 6.93
N MET A 135 1.56 0.12 6.39
CA MET A 135 1.84 1.40 7.04
C MET A 135 0.71 2.39 6.77
N THR A 136 0.41 3.22 7.74
CA THR A 136 -0.56 4.32 7.58
C THR A 136 -0.17 5.52 8.44
N VAL A 137 -0.44 6.72 7.91
CA VAL A 137 -0.36 7.98 8.64
C VAL A 137 -1.75 8.35 9.13
N SER A 138 -1.87 8.77 10.39
CA SER A 138 -3.16 9.22 10.91
C SER A 138 -3.70 10.41 10.13
N GLN A 139 -4.92 10.26 9.63
CA GLN A 139 -5.59 11.31 8.86
C GLN A 139 -5.97 12.52 9.73
N ALA A 140 -6.30 12.29 11.01
CA ALA A 140 -6.64 13.34 11.96
C ALA A 140 -5.40 14.05 12.51
N ASP A 141 -4.34 13.30 12.85
CA ASP A 141 -3.08 13.81 13.40
C ASP A 141 -1.87 13.20 12.67
N PRO A 142 -1.28 13.90 11.70
CA PRO A 142 -0.15 13.39 10.91
C PRO A 142 1.12 13.09 11.71
N GLY A 143 1.20 13.53 12.95
CA GLY A 143 2.29 13.16 13.87
C GLY A 143 2.27 11.70 14.26
N ILE A 144 1.10 11.03 14.11
CA ILE A 144 0.92 9.61 14.45
C ILE A 144 1.03 8.75 13.20
N ILE A 145 1.94 7.77 13.25
CA ILE A 145 2.20 6.84 12.15
C ILE A 145 2.25 5.43 12.71
N TYR A 146 1.69 4.48 11.96
CA TYR A 146 1.70 3.06 12.30
C TYR A 146 2.36 2.26 11.19
N GLY A 147 3.11 1.21 11.54
CA GLY A 147 3.72 0.31 10.58
C GLY A 147 3.92 -1.09 11.14
N THR A 148 3.81 -2.13 10.31
CA THR A 148 4.04 -3.53 10.71
C THR A 148 5.39 -4.02 10.21
N TYR A 149 6.22 -4.56 11.11
CA TYR A 149 7.51 -5.14 10.80
C TYR A 149 7.74 -6.40 11.63
N LYS A 150 8.12 -7.50 10.99
CA LYS A 150 8.34 -8.81 11.63
C LYS A 150 7.19 -9.25 12.53
N GLY A 151 5.95 -9.06 12.08
CA GLY A 151 4.74 -9.42 12.82
C GLY A 151 4.38 -8.48 13.97
N GLN A 152 5.12 -7.40 14.20
CA GLN A 152 4.84 -6.42 15.25
C GLN A 152 4.30 -5.13 14.65
N LEU A 153 3.23 -4.61 15.25
CA LEU A 153 2.77 -3.25 14.98
C LEU A 153 3.62 -2.26 15.77
N GLN A 154 4.17 -1.27 15.10
CA GLN A 154 4.90 -0.15 15.71
C GLN A 154 4.10 1.14 15.52
N ARG A 155 4.22 2.06 16.45
CA ARG A 155 3.59 3.37 16.45
C ARG A 155 4.62 4.45 16.73
N SER A 156 4.60 5.51 15.94
CA SER A 156 5.25 6.78 16.24
C SER A 156 4.20 7.83 16.59
N THR A 157 4.52 8.79 17.46
CA THR A 157 3.69 9.96 17.79
C THR A 157 4.39 11.27 17.51
N ASN A 158 5.51 11.23 16.78
CA ASN A 158 6.36 12.40 16.48
C ASN A 158 6.91 12.37 15.05
N GLU A 159 6.05 12.07 14.08
CA GLU A 159 6.36 12.02 12.64
C GLU A 159 7.44 10.97 12.28
N GLY A 160 7.46 9.84 12.97
CA GLY A 160 8.37 8.73 12.67
C GLY A 160 9.79 8.90 13.22
N LYS A 161 10.05 9.86 14.12
CA LYS A 161 11.37 10.03 14.73
C LYS A 161 11.67 8.93 15.74
N ASP A 162 10.70 8.63 16.60
CA ASP A 162 10.78 7.56 17.60
C ASP A 162 9.59 6.62 17.45
N TRP A 163 9.77 5.35 17.80
CA TRP A 163 8.79 4.29 17.63
C TRP A 163 8.67 3.42 18.87
N ASP A 164 7.43 3.02 19.18
CA ASP A 164 7.10 2.06 20.20
C ASP A 164 6.39 0.85 19.60
N VAL A 165 6.66 -0.36 20.15
CA VAL A 165 5.91 -1.57 19.79
C VAL A 165 4.54 -1.55 20.48
N VAL A 166 3.48 -1.75 19.71
CA VAL A 166 2.11 -1.90 20.20
C VAL A 166 1.90 -3.36 20.58
N GLN A 167 2.05 -3.70 21.87
CA GLN A 167 2.07 -5.06 22.38
C GLN A 167 0.74 -5.83 22.25
N THR A 168 -0.37 -5.10 22.12
CA THR A 168 -1.74 -5.64 22.08
C THR A 168 -2.28 -5.77 20.66
N ALA A 169 -1.46 -5.48 19.65
CA ALA A 169 -1.88 -5.55 18.27
C ALA A 169 -2.32 -6.96 17.86
N PRO A 170 -3.34 -7.11 17.01
CA PRO A 170 -3.71 -8.41 16.47
C PRO A 170 -2.58 -8.98 15.60
N ASP A 171 -2.52 -10.30 15.53
CA ASP A 171 -1.59 -11.01 14.66
C ASP A 171 -2.00 -10.86 13.18
N GLY A 172 -1.01 -10.93 12.28
CA GLY A 172 -1.24 -11.05 10.84
C GLY A 172 -1.98 -9.85 10.23
N ILE A 173 -1.54 -8.63 10.54
CA ILE A 173 -2.08 -7.42 9.93
C ILE A 173 -1.63 -7.32 8.47
N TYR A 174 -2.59 -7.29 7.54
CA TYR A 174 -2.36 -7.09 6.10
C TYR A 174 -2.53 -5.63 5.67
N ALA A 175 -3.43 -4.89 6.33
CA ALA A 175 -3.73 -3.51 5.98
C ALA A 175 -4.02 -2.67 7.22
N LEU A 176 -3.69 -1.39 7.15
CA LEU A 176 -3.95 -0.41 8.20
C LEU A 176 -4.67 0.81 7.61
N ALA A 177 -5.65 1.34 8.34
CA ALA A 177 -6.28 2.62 8.05
C ALA A 177 -6.61 3.36 9.35
N THR A 178 -6.69 4.68 9.29
CA THR A 178 -7.04 5.50 10.45
C THR A 178 -8.31 6.29 10.20
N ASN A 179 -9.00 6.64 11.28
CA ASN A 179 -10.16 7.51 11.20
C ASN A 179 -9.71 8.93 10.78
N THR A 180 -10.59 9.65 10.09
CA THR A 180 -10.28 10.97 9.52
C THR A 180 -10.50 12.12 10.49
N GLU A 181 -11.20 11.89 11.59
CA GLU A 181 -11.57 12.90 12.61
C GLU A 181 -10.96 12.61 13.97
N ASP A 182 -10.82 11.33 14.35
CA ASP A 182 -10.29 10.89 15.64
C ASP A 182 -8.97 10.13 15.47
N SER A 183 -7.89 10.72 15.98
CA SER A 183 -6.54 10.13 15.94
C SER A 183 -6.36 8.93 16.88
N GLY A 184 -7.32 8.65 17.75
CA GLY A 184 -7.36 7.45 18.59
C GLY A 184 -7.80 6.20 17.84
N ILE A 185 -8.53 6.38 16.72
CA ILE A 185 -9.17 5.28 16.01
C ILE A 185 -8.26 4.74 14.89
N LEU A 186 -7.96 3.45 14.98
CA LEU A 186 -7.14 2.68 14.03
C LEU A 186 -7.89 1.42 13.61
N TYR A 187 -7.82 1.08 12.33
CA TYR A 187 -8.38 -0.14 11.75
C TYR A 187 -7.27 -1.05 11.24
N ALA A 188 -7.40 -2.35 11.48
CA ALA A 188 -6.47 -3.37 11.02
C ALA A 188 -7.22 -4.49 10.28
N GLY A 189 -6.91 -4.69 9.01
CA GLY A 189 -7.33 -5.85 8.23
C GLY A 189 -6.47 -7.06 8.58
N THR A 190 -7.10 -8.16 9.00
CA THR A 190 -6.44 -9.40 9.43
C THR A 190 -7.03 -10.63 8.73
N ALA A 191 -6.47 -11.80 8.95
CA ALA A 191 -7.02 -13.07 8.48
C ALA A 191 -8.43 -13.35 9.03
N ASP A 192 -8.71 -12.89 10.26
CA ASP A 192 -9.96 -13.18 10.99
C ASP A 192 -11.00 -12.06 10.89
N GLY A 193 -10.77 -11.05 10.07
CA GLY A 193 -11.69 -9.94 9.89
C GLY A 193 -11.07 -8.56 10.09
N LEU A 194 -11.94 -7.55 10.10
CA LEU A 194 -11.55 -6.19 10.41
C LEU A 194 -11.59 -5.97 11.92
N LYS A 195 -10.48 -5.48 12.46
CA LYS A 195 -10.34 -5.08 13.86
C LYS A 195 -10.27 -3.56 13.96
N SER A 196 -10.74 -3.01 15.08
CA SER A 196 -10.60 -1.59 15.39
C SER A 196 -10.05 -1.37 16.79
N SER A 197 -9.31 -0.30 16.94
CA SER A 197 -8.88 0.27 18.22
C SER A 197 -9.40 1.70 18.31
N ASN A 198 -9.79 2.14 19.52
CA ASN A 198 -10.22 3.50 19.79
C ASN A 198 -9.23 4.25 20.70
N ASP A 199 -8.09 3.65 20.98
CA ASP A 199 -7.10 4.11 21.95
C ASP A 199 -5.66 3.97 21.41
N LYS A 200 -5.48 4.28 20.12
CA LYS A 200 -4.18 4.23 19.42
C LYS A 200 -3.51 2.86 19.44
N GLY A 201 -4.31 1.79 19.39
CA GLY A 201 -3.84 0.42 19.36
C GLY A 201 -3.66 -0.23 20.72
N ALA A 202 -4.04 0.42 21.85
CA ALA A 202 -3.90 -0.17 23.18
C ALA A 202 -4.88 -1.30 23.44
N THR A 203 -6.10 -1.23 22.88
CA THR A 203 -7.09 -2.32 22.88
C THR A 203 -7.73 -2.50 21.51
N TRP A 204 -8.21 -3.71 21.22
CA TRP A 204 -8.76 -4.07 19.91
C TRP A 204 -10.07 -4.83 20.04
N SER A 205 -10.99 -4.58 19.12
CA SER A 205 -12.27 -5.28 19.00
C SER A 205 -12.58 -5.62 17.54
N GLY A 206 -13.41 -6.66 17.31
CA GLY A 206 -13.91 -6.96 15.98
C GLY A 206 -14.92 -5.92 15.51
N LEU A 207 -14.93 -5.62 14.20
CA LEU A 207 -15.80 -4.62 13.60
C LEU A 207 -16.91 -5.26 12.72
N ASN A 208 -17.48 -6.39 13.15
CA ASN A 208 -18.58 -7.11 12.48
C ASN A 208 -18.34 -7.45 11.00
N LEU A 209 -17.08 -7.56 10.58
CA LEU A 209 -16.66 -7.96 9.26
C LEU A 209 -15.68 -9.12 9.39
N SER A 210 -16.14 -10.32 9.06
CA SER A 210 -15.37 -11.58 9.15
C SER A 210 -14.76 -11.95 7.80
N GLY A 211 -13.79 -12.87 7.84
CA GLY A 211 -13.00 -13.30 6.68
C GLY A 211 -11.73 -12.47 6.49
N THR A 212 -10.84 -12.92 5.62
CA THR A 212 -9.55 -12.25 5.40
C THR A 212 -9.74 -10.88 4.76
N VAL A 213 -9.40 -9.83 5.49
CA VAL A 213 -9.46 -8.43 5.00
C VAL A 213 -8.11 -8.04 4.42
N ALA A 214 -8.02 -8.02 3.10
CA ALA A 214 -6.78 -7.74 2.37
C ALA A 214 -6.42 -6.25 2.33
N THR A 215 -7.40 -5.37 2.24
CA THR A 215 -7.20 -3.92 2.26
C THR A 215 -8.39 -3.20 2.88
N VAL A 216 -8.15 -2.02 3.46
CA VAL A 216 -9.16 -1.17 4.09
C VAL A 216 -8.82 0.30 3.89
N THR A 217 -9.83 1.13 3.68
CA THR A 217 -9.69 2.59 3.59
C THR A 217 -10.90 3.27 4.23
N VAL A 218 -10.71 4.50 4.72
CA VAL A 218 -11.76 5.33 5.33
C VAL A 218 -12.05 6.50 4.40
N ASN A 219 -13.33 6.83 4.26
CA ASN A 219 -13.76 7.97 3.48
C ASN A 219 -13.18 9.28 4.07
N PRO A 220 -12.48 10.10 3.28
CA PRO A 220 -11.79 11.30 3.78
C PRO A 220 -12.72 12.41 4.27
N ILE A 221 -14.02 12.34 3.95
CA ILE A 221 -15.04 13.36 4.27
C ILE A 221 -16.05 12.83 5.30
N ASN A 222 -16.22 11.51 5.41
CA ASN A 222 -17.14 10.87 6.33
C ASN A 222 -16.44 9.72 7.08
N SER A 223 -15.99 9.98 8.28
CA SER A 223 -15.23 9.04 9.12
C SER A 223 -15.99 7.74 9.48
N ASN A 224 -17.32 7.73 9.35
CA ASN A 224 -18.15 6.53 9.56
C ASN A 224 -18.25 5.63 8.31
N GLU A 225 -17.80 6.10 7.17
CA GLU A 225 -17.76 5.29 5.96
C GLU A 225 -16.40 4.64 5.78
N ILE A 226 -16.41 3.30 5.73
CA ILE A 226 -15.21 2.48 5.55
C ILE A 226 -15.48 1.53 4.39
N VAL A 227 -14.50 1.39 3.50
CA VAL A 227 -14.50 0.38 2.44
C VAL A 227 -13.36 -0.61 2.70
N ALA A 228 -13.67 -1.89 2.62
CA ALA A 228 -12.72 -2.97 2.78
C ALA A 228 -12.89 -4.01 1.67
N TYR A 229 -11.82 -4.69 1.30
CA TYR A 229 -11.91 -5.88 0.46
C TYR A 229 -11.70 -7.12 1.31
N VAL A 230 -12.71 -7.98 1.31
CA VAL A 230 -12.69 -9.29 1.99
C VAL A 230 -12.46 -10.37 0.93
N VAL A 231 -11.45 -11.21 1.14
CA VAL A 231 -11.16 -12.34 0.24
C VAL A 231 -12.40 -13.24 0.14
N ASP A 232 -12.75 -13.67 -1.07
CA ASP A 232 -13.92 -14.47 -1.41
C ASP A 232 -15.30 -13.77 -1.21
N ALA A 233 -15.36 -12.60 -0.57
CA ALA A 233 -16.59 -11.81 -0.41
C ALA A 233 -16.60 -10.53 -1.26
N GLY A 234 -15.42 -10.01 -1.64
CA GLY A 234 -15.31 -8.81 -2.47
C GLY A 234 -15.31 -7.50 -1.67
N LEU A 235 -15.65 -6.41 -2.34
CA LEU A 235 -15.72 -5.10 -1.73
C LEU A 235 -16.93 -4.99 -0.77
N MET A 236 -16.66 -4.55 0.44
CA MET A 236 -17.62 -4.32 1.51
C MET A 236 -17.59 -2.85 1.94
N ARG A 237 -18.76 -2.26 2.23
CA ARG A 237 -18.86 -0.89 2.74
C ARG A 237 -19.75 -0.82 3.96
N THR A 238 -19.32 -0.05 4.94
CA THR A 238 -20.15 0.45 6.04
C THR A 238 -20.31 1.96 5.91
N THR A 239 -21.42 2.50 6.43
CA THR A 239 -21.66 3.95 6.57
C THR A 239 -22.03 4.33 7.99
N ASP A 240 -21.94 3.38 8.92
CA ASP A 240 -22.32 3.49 10.33
C ASP A 240 -21.17 3.12 11.30
N GLY A 241 -19.92 3.27 10.83
CA GLY A 241 -18.74 3.00 11.63
C GLY A 241 -18.48 1.51 11.89
N GLY A 242 -18.94 0.63 11.00
CA GLY A 242 -18.71 -0.82 11.08
C GLY A 242 -19.76 -1.59 11.87
N LYS A 243 -20.88 -0.97 12.23
CA LYS A 243 -22.01 -1.67 12.89
C LYS A 243 -22.70 -2.62 11.92
N SER A 244 -22.86 -2.20 10.66
CA SER A 244 -23.38 -3.03 9.57
C SER A 244 -22.56 -2.86 8.29
N TRP A 245 -22.56 -3.90 7.44
CA TRP A 245 -21.79 -3.95 6.21
C TRP A 245 -22.67 -4.34 5.02
N LYS A 246 -22.43 -3.68 3.88
CA LYS A 246 -23.08 -3.95 2.60
C LYS A 246 -22.04 -4.34 1.57
N GLN A 247 -22.27 -5.42 0.84
CA GLN A 247 -21.44 -5.82 -0.29
C GLN A 247 -21.63 -4.88 -1.47
N LEU A 248 -20.54 -4.46 -2.09
CA LEU A 248 -20.50 -3.65 -3.31
C LEU A 248 -20.25 -4.59 -4.51
N ASN A 249 -21.32 -4.93 -5.23
CA ASN A 249 -21.28 -5.96 -6.27
C ASN A 249 -20.83 -5.47 -7.65
N ALA A 250 -20.52 -4.20 -7.82
CA ALA A 250 -20.19 -3.61 -9.12
C ALA A 250 -18.79 -3.96 -9.62
N TYR A 251 -17.83 -4.14 -8.70
CA TYR A 251 -16.49 -4.62 -9.04
C TYR A 251 -16.52 -6.14 -9.27
N LYS A 252 -15.96 -6.59 -10.39
CA LYS A 252 -15.93 -8.01 -10.81
C LYS A 252 -14.52 -8.49 -11.18
N GLY A 253 -13.50 -7.72 -10.84
CA GLY A 253 -12.11 -8.09 -11.11
C GLY A 253 -11.52 -8.99 -10.01
N ASP A 254 -10.21 -9.19 -10.11
CA ASP A 254 -9.44 -10.02 -9.19
C ASP A 254 -9.34 -9.41 -7.78
N LEU A 255 -8.63 -10.11 -6.88
CA LEU A 255 -8.34 -9.67 -5.52
C LEU A 255 -7.77 -8.24 -5.51
N VAL A 256 -8.41 -7.37 -4.73
CA VAL A 256 -7.99 -5.97 -4.58
C VAL A 256 -6.86 -5.88 -3.57
N MET A 257 -5.73 -5.35 -4.00
CA MET A 257 -4.54 -5.18 -3.16
C MET A 257 -4.53 -3.84 -2.43
N GLN A 258 -4.92 -2.75 -3.14
CA GLN A 258 -4.93 -1.39 -2.58
C GLN A 258 -6.18 -0.64 -3.02
N ILE A 259 -6.72 0.21 -2.14
CA ILE A 259 -7.81 1.13 -2.44
C ILE A 259 -7.42 2.52 -1.92
N ALA A 260 -7.65 3.55 -2.72
CA ALA A 260 -7.44 4.94 -2.32
C ALA A 260 -8.64 5.80 -2.72
N TYR A 261 -9.15 6.59 -1.78
CA TYR A 261 -10.09 7.66 -2.07
C TYR A 261 -9.40 8.87 -2.69
N ASP A 262 -10.11 9.60 -3.53
CA ASP A 262 -9.80 10.99 -3.81
C ASP A 262 -10.00 11.80 -2.52
N PRO A 263 -8.97 12.45 -1.99
CA PRO A 263 -9.06 13.14 -0.70
C PRO A 263 -9.96 14.39 -0.72
N GLN A 264 -10.48 14.78 -1.90
CA GLN A 264 -11.38 15.92 -2.09
C GLN A 264 -12.78 15.50 -2.53
N ASN A 265 -12.97 14.26 -2.99
CA ASN A 265 -14.23 13.77 -3.53
C ASN A 265 -14.46 12.31 -3.13
N ALA A 266 -15.33 12.10 -2.15
CA ALA A 266 -15.66 10.77 -1.63
C ALA A 266 -16.36 9.82 -2.62
N ASP A 267 -16.91 10.34 -3.72
CA ASP A 267 -17.48 9.50 -4.78
C ASP A 267 -16.43 8.90 -5.70
N THR A 268 -15.19 9.42 -5.63
CA THR A 268 -14.08 8.97 -6.47
C THR A 268 -13.12 8.10 -5.67
N MET A 269 -12.90 6.89 -6.16
CA MET A 269 -11.88 5.96 -5.64
C MET A 269 -11.11 5.33 -6.79
N TYR A 270 -9.88 4.94 -6.48
CA TYR A 270 -9.08 4.05 -7.31
C TYR A 270 -8.78 2.77 -6.54
N LEU A 271 -8.67 1.68 -7.25
CA LEU A 271 -8.13 0.43 -6.71
C LEU A 271 -7.12 -0.17 -7.69
N ILE A 272 -6.20 -0.95 -7.16
CA ILE A 272 -5.32 -1.82 -7.93
C ILE A 272 -5.51 -3.26 -7.45
N ASN A 273 -5.64 -4.19 -8.39
CA ASN A 273 -5.87 -5.59 -8.12
C ASN A 273 -4.61 -6.44 -8.27
N GLN A 274 -4.69 -7.73 -7.99
CA GLN A 274 -3.58 -8.69 -8.08
C GLN A 274 -3.02 -8.84 -9.50
N SER A 275 -3.85 -8.62 -10.52
CA SER A 275 -3.42 -8.58 -11.93
C SER A 275 -2.79 -7.24 -12.33
N LEU A 276 -2.56 -6.32 -11.36
CA LEU A 276 -1.98 -4.99 -11.55
C LEU A 276 -2.83 -4.07 -12.44
N GLU A 277 -4.10 -4.36 -12.56
CA GLU A 277 -5.07 -3.53 -13.23
C GLU A 277 -5.58 -2.44 -12.30
N ILE A 278 -5.69 -1.22 -12.82
CA ILE A 278 -6.22 -0.08 -12.07
C ILE A 278 -7.65 0.17 -12.50
N TYR A 279 -8.53 0.24 -11.54
CA TYR A 279 -9.93 0.61 -11.73
C TYR A 279 -10.25 1.92 -11.01
N LYS A 280 -11.23 2.63 -11.54
CA LYS A 280 -11.73 3.89 -11.00
C LYS A 280 -13.24 3.86 -10.90
N THR A 281 -13.78 4.41 -9.83
CA THR A 281 -15.17 4.82 -9.69
C THR A 281 -15.29 6.33 -9.54
N LYS A 282 -16.44 6.91 -9.89
CA LYS A 282 -16.80 8.33 -9.71
C LYS A 282 -18.19 8.50 -9.11
N ASP A 283 -18.79 7.42 -8.65
CA ASP A 283 -20.19 7.35 -8.20
C ASP A 283 -20.32 6.52 -6.90
N GLY A 284 -19.32 6.61 -6.03
CA GLY A 284 -19.34 5.94 -4.74
C GLY A 284 -19.34 4.42 -4.85
N ALA A 285 -18.57 3.87 -5.80
CA ALA A 285 -18.47 2.44 -6.09
C ALA A 285 -19.76 1.79 -6.64
N THR A 286 -20.67 2.58 -7.21
CA THR A 286 -21.84 2.05 -7.93
C THR A 286 -21.44 1.43 -9.26
N THR A 287 -20.43 2.01 -9.92
CA THR A 287 -19.80 1.45 -11.12
C THR A 287 -18.28 1.55 -11.03
N TRP A 288 -17.58 0.64 -11.72
CA TRP A 288 -16.13 0.63 -11.84
C TRP A 288 -15.70 0.54 -13.29
N SER A 289 -14.74 1.35 -13.68
CA SER A 289 -14.13 1.31 -15.01
C SER A 289 -12.67 1.00 -14.91
N LYS A 290 -12.17 0.04 -15.70
CA LYS A 290 -10.73 -0.19 -15.83
C LYS A 290 -10.12 1.00 -16.55
N VAL A 291 -9.06 1.56 -15.98
CA VAL A 291 -8.33 2.71 -16.54
C VAL A 291 -6.92 2.32 -17.00
N ARG A 292 -6.41 1.20 -16.49
CA ARG A 292 -5.16 0.61 -16.95
C ARG A 292 -5.09 -0.90 -16.67
#